data_74fe506503e192e56a9b9328bfcf9352
#
_entry.id   74fe506503e192e56a9b9328bfcf9352
#
_cell.length_a   1.000
_cell.length_b   1.000
_cell.length_c   1.000
_cell.angle_alpha   90.00
_cell.angle_beta   90.00
_cell.angle_gamma   90.00
#
_symmetry.space_group_name_H-M   'P 1'
#
loop_
_entity.id
_entity.type
_entity.pdbx_description
1 polymer ?
#
loop_
_entity_poly.entity_id
_entity_poly.type
_entity_poly.pdbx_seq_one_letter_code
_entity_poly.pdbx_strand_id
1 'polypeptide(L)'
;MKTSPWTLVFGAWLLAAAATLGALFMSEVMGFAPCVLCWYQRIFMFPLVVILAIGLFPFDPKVVRYALPLAVVGLLVAGFHLLLVAGYIPETLTPCRQGIPCSTVQVEWLGFVTIPLLSFLGFLVIDALLIAAYLKRSK
;
A
#
# COMPACT_ATOMS: atom_id res chain seq x y z
N MET A 1 4.49 -3.54 -26.86
CA MET A 1 3.17 -4.08 -26.46
C MET A 1 2.25 -2.95 -26.00
N LYS A 2 1.04 -2.91 -26.52
CA LYS A 2 0.05 -1.95 -26.06
C LYS A 2 -0.66 -2.53 -24.83
N THR A 3 -0.31 -2.05 -23.65
CA THR A 3 -1.03 -2.42 -22.43
C THR A 3 -2.38 -1.70 -22.39
N SER A 4 -3.46 -2.47 -22.17
CA SER A 4 -4.81 -1.88 -22.04
C SER A 4 -5.00 -1.29 -20.63
N PRO A 5 -5.92 -0.33 -20.45
CA PRO A 5 -6.26 0.15 -19.11
C PRO A 5 -6.70 -0.98 -18.16
N TRP A 6 -7.39 -1.99 -18.68
CA TRP A 6 -7.78 -3.17 -17.89
C TRP A 6 -6.56 -3.88 -17.30
N THR A 7 -5.53 -4.12 -18.14
CA THR A 7 -4.30 -4.81 -17.69
C THR A 7 -3.59 -4.04 -16.57
N LEU A 8 -3.55 -2.71 -16.67
CA LEU A 8 -2.91 -1.86 -15.66
C LEU A 8 -3.68 -1.91 -14.34
N VAL A 9 -5.01 -1.81 -14.38
CA VAL A 9 -5.85 -1.90 -13.19
C VAL A 9 -5.79 -3.30 -12.59
N PHE A 10 -5.74 -4.35 -13.41
CA PHE A 10 -5.58 -5.73 -12.97
C PHE A 10 -4.25 -5.92 -12.25
N GLY A 11 -3.15 -5.37 -12.79
CA GLY A 11 -1.84 -5.40 -12.13
C GLY A 11 -1.85 -4.72 -10.78
N ALA A 12 -2.49 -3.54 -10.69
CA ALA A 12 -2.66 -2.83 -9.42
C ALA A 12 -3.47 -3.66 -8.42
N TRP A 13 -4.54 -4.31 -8.88
CA TRP A 13 -5.35 -5.19 -8.04
C TRP A 13 -4.57 -6.40 -7.53
N LEU A 14 -3.80 -7.07 -8.40
CA LEU A 14 -2.96 -8.20 -8.00
C LEU A 14 -1.96 -7.80 -6.92
N LEU A 15 -1.32 -6.65 -7.09
CA LEU A 15 -0.34 -6.16 -6.12
C LEU A 15 -1.01 -5.81 -4.79
N ALA A 16 -2.17 -5.15 -4.82
CA ALA A 16 -2.93 -4.83 -3.62
C ALA A 16 -3.40 -6.10 -2.90
N ALA A 17 -3.88 -7.11 -3.65
CA ALA A 17 -4.30 -8.39 -3.09
C ALA A 17 -3.13 -9.13 -2.46
N ALA A 18 -1.99 -9.19 -3.15
CA ALA A 18 -0.78 -9.84 -2.64
C ALA A 18 -0.28 -9.14 -1.36
N ALA A 19 -0.26 -7.82 -1.34
CA ALA A 19 0.15 -7.04 -0.16
C ALA A 19 -0.80 -7.27 1.02
N THR A 20 -2.12 -7.32 0.77
CA THR A 20 -3.13 -7.58 1.79
C THR A 20 -2.97 -8.99 2.38
N LEU A 21 -2.83 -10.00 1.52
CA LEU A 21 -2.63 -11.38 1.96
C LEU A 21 -1.32 -11.53 2.73
N GLY A 22 -0.25 -10.89 2.25
CA GLY A 22 1.04 -10.88 2.94
C GLY A 22 0.95 -10.24 4.33
N ALA A 23 0.26 -9.11 4.44
CA ALA A 23 0.07 -8.41 5.71
C ALA A 23 -0.75 -9.25 6.70
N LEU A 24 -1.81 -9.91 6.22
CA LEU A 24 -2.62 -10.81 7.06
C LEU A 24 -1.82 -12.03 7.47
N PHE A 25 -1.08 -12.63 6.56
CA PHE A 25 -0.22 -13.78 6.87
C PHE A 25 0.77 -13.44 7.98
N MET A 26 1.44 -12.29 7.87
CA MET A 26 2.43 -11.88 8.87
C MET A 26 1.81 -11.63 10.24
N SER A 27 0.61 -11.06 10.31
CA SER A 27 -0.02 -10.78 11.60
C SER A 27 -0.76 -11.99 12.20
N GLU A 28 -1.43 -12.79 11.37
CA GLU A 28 -2.28 -13.90 11.87
C GLU A 28 -1.53 -15.21 11.98
N VAL A 29 -0.62 -15.50 11.06
CA VAL A 29 0.12 -16.77 11.02
C VAL A 29 1.46 -16.64 11.74
N MET A 30 2.25 -15.61 11.41
CA MET A 30 3.57 -15.40 12.01
C MET A 30 3.51 -14.68 13.37
N GLY A 31 2.38 -14.10 13.74
CA GLY A 31 2.19 -13.45 15.02
C GLY A 31 2.86 -12.08 15.17
N PHE A 32 3.25 -11.44 14.08
CA PHE A 32 3.80 -10.09 14.12
C PHE A 32 2.69 -9.07 14.35
N ALA A 33 2.67 -8.43 15.51
CA ALA A 33 1.67 -7.42 15.82
C ALA A 33 1.97 -6.13 15.03
N PRO A 34 1.00 -5.62 14.23
CA PRO A 34 1.20 -4.40 13.47
C PRO A 34 1.21 -3.17 14.38
N CYS A 35 2.07 -2.21 14.08
CA CYS A 35 2.07 -0.91 14.76
C CYS A 35 0.91 -0.02 14.26
N VAL A 36 0.71 1.14 14.87
CA VAL A 36 -0.39 2.05 14.50
C VAL A 36 -0.29 2.49 13.04
N LEU A 37 0.92 2.85 12.57
CA LEU A 37 1.11 3.25 11.16
C LEU A 37 0.87 2.09 10.20
N CYS A 38 1.20 0.85 10.59
CA CYS A 38 0.88 -0.33 9.80
C CYS A 38 -0.63 -0.51 9.66
N TRP A 39 -1.40 -0.25 10.74
CA TRP A 39 -2.86 -0.26 10.69
C TRP A 39 -3.42 0.79 9.73
N TYR A 40 -2.88 2.01 9.74
CA TYR A 40 -3.29 3.05 8.81
C TYR A 40 -3.03 2.64 7.36
N GLN A 41 -1.88 2.05 7.07
CA GLN A 41 -1.57 1.54 5.74
C GLN A 41 -2.56 0.45 5.31
N ARG A 42 -2.97 -0.43 6.23
CA ARG A 42 -3.99 -1.45 5.96
C ARG A 42 -5.35 -0.83 5.65
N ILE A 43 -5.74 0.22 6.37
CA ILE A 43 -7.00 0.94 6.14
C ILE A 43 -7.07 1.45 4.69
N PHE A 44 -5.97 1.83 4.09
CA PHE A 44 -5.93 2.29 2.69
C PHE A 44 -5.73 1.15 1.70
N MET A 45 -5.00 0.11 2.06
CA MET A 45 -4.70 -1.01 1.15
C MET A 45 -5.86 -2.00 1.01
N PHE A 46 -6.52 -2.36 2.09
CA PHE A 46 -7.56 -3.39 2.08
C PHE A 46 -8.77 -2.98 1.22
N PRO A 47 -9.31 -1.75 1.36
CA PRO A 47 -10.41 -1.32 0.49
C PRO A 47 -10.03 -1.28 -0.99
N LEU A 48 -8.76 -1.04 -1.33
CA LEU A 48 -8.30 -1.06 -2.72
C LEU A 48 -8.58 -2.40 -3.39
N VAL A 49 -8.39 -3.51 -2.67
CA VAL A 49 -8.66 -4.85 -3.21
C VAL A 49 -10.12 -4.98 -3.63
N VAL A 50 -11.04 -4.50 -2.79
CA VAL A 50 -12.48 -4.58 -3.06
C VAL A 50 -12.89 -3.62 -4.18
N ILE A 51 -12.46 -2.36 -4.09
CA ILE A 51 -12.82 -1.32 -5.07
C ILE A 51 -12.32 -1.70 -6.45
N LEU A 52 -11.05 -2.13 -6.56
CA LEU A 52 -10.46 -2.51 -7.84
C LEU A 52 -11.12 -3.78 -8.40
N ALA A 53 -11.46 -4.76 -7.55
CA ALA A 53 -12.17 -5.96 -8.00
C ALA A 53 -13.54 -5.62 -8.60
N ILE A 54 -14.31 -4.77 -7.92
CA ILE A 54 -15.62 -4.33 -8.42
C ILE A 54 -15.49 -3.60 -9.76
N GLY A 55 -14.47 -2.78 -9.91
CA GLY A 55 -14.23 -2.04 -11.14
C GLY A 55 -13.63 -2.87 -12.28
N LEU A 56 -13.09 -4.07 -11.97
CA LEU A 56 -12.55 -4.98 -12.99
C LEU A 56 -13.61 -5.89 -13.58
N PHE A 57 -14.67 -6.22 -12.83
CA PHE A 57 -15.64 -7.25 -13.20
C PHE A 57 -17.08 -6.77 -12.97
N PRO A 58 -17.76 -6.12 -13.97
CA PRO A 58 -17.30 -5.73 -15.31
C PRO A 58 -16.35 -4.53 -15.29
N PHE A 59 -15.55 -4.38 -16.34
CA PHE A 59 -14.54 -3.32 -16.35
C PHE A 59 -15.17 -1.94 -16.46
N ASP A 60 -15.00 -1.12 -15.43
CA ASP A 60 -15.38 0.27 -15.41
C ASP A 60 -14.15 1.15 -15.17
N PRO A 61 -13.67 1.88 -16.18
CA PRO A 61 -12.47 2.72 -16.02
C PRO A 61 -12.64 3.85 -15.00
N LYS A 62 -13.87 4.15 -14.56
CA LYS A 62 -14.11 5.16 -13.50
C LYS A 62 -13.55 4.73 -12.15
N VAL A 63 -13.31 3.42 -11.95
CA VAL A 63 -12.75 2.89 -10.69
C VAL A 63 -11.46 3.58 -10.30
N VAL A 64 -10.64 3.98 -11.30
CA VAL A 64 -9.37 4.66 -11.05
C VAL A 64 -9.56 5.95 -10.26
N ARG A 65 -10.67 6.68 -10.49
CA ARG A 65 -10.96 7.94 -9.79
C ARG A 65 -11.22 7.73 -8.30
N TYR A 66 -11.71 6.58 -7.91
CA TYR A 66 -11.97 6.24 -6.51
C TYR A 66 -10.75 5.60 -5.85
N ALA A 67 -10.04 4.77 -6.58
CA ALA A 67 -8.88 4.04 -6.06
C ALA A 67 -7.65 4.95 -5.90
N LEU A 68 -7.42 5.86 -6.83
CA LEU A 68 -6.21 6.68 -6.85
C LEU A 68 -6.04 7.56 -5.61
N PRO A 69 -7.04 8.35 -5.15
CA PRO A 69 -6.88 9.12 -3.92
C PRO A 69 -6.56 8.25 -2.71
N LEU A 70 -7.19 7.09 -2.62
CA LEU A 70 -6.97 6.15 -1.53
C LEU A 70 -5.53 5.63 -1.53
N ALA A 71 -5.02 5.25 -2.70
CA ALA A 71 -3.65 4.78 -2.87
C ALA A 71 -2.62 5.89 -2.60
N VAL A 72 -2.91 7.13 -3.03
CA VAL A 72 -2.01 8.28 -2.77
C VAL A 72 -1.90 8.56 -1.28
N VAL A 73 -3.02 8.57 -0.55
CA VAL A 73 -2.97 8.76 0.92
C VAL A 73 -2.22 7.62 1.57
N GLY A 74 -2.42 6.38 1.12
CA GLY A 74 -1.67 5.22 1.59
C GLY A 74 -0.16 5.37 1.34
N LEU A 75 0.22 5.89 0.18
CA LEU A 75 1.62 6.18 -0.15
C LEU A 75 2.22 7.23 0.81
N LEU A 76 1.48 8.29 1.10
CA LEU A 76 1.94 9.33 2.03
C LEU A 76 2.15 8.77 3.44
N VAL A 77 1.23 7.94 3.92
CA VAL A 77 1.36 7.27 5.22
C VAL A 77 2.56 6.33 5.23
N ALA A 78 2.75 5.56 4.16
CA ALA A 78 3.90 4.65 4.04
C ALA A 78 5.23 5.41 3.99
N GLY A 79 5.27 6.54 3.26
CA GLY A 79 6.43 7.43 3.22
C GLY A 79 6.77 8.02 4.58
N PHE A 80 5.77 8.48 5.32
CA PHE A 80 5.93 8.96 6.69
C PHE A 80 6.52 7.87 7.59
N HIS A 81 5.98 6.65 7.51
CA HIS A 81 6.48 5.51 8.28
C HIS A 81 7.93 5.18 7.94
N LEU A 82 8.27 5.23 6.65
CA LEU A 82 9.65 4.97 6.20
C LEU A 82 10.62 6.02 6.74
N LEU A 83 10.24 7.31 6.70
CA LEU A 83 11.06 8.39 7.27
C LEU A 83 11.22 8.25 8.78
N LEU A 84 10.19 7.81 9.48
CA LEU A 84 10.25 7.56 10.91
C LEU A 84 11.26 6.45 11.25
N VAL A 85 11.21 5.34 10.52
CA VAL A 85 12.14 4.21 10.71
C VAL A 85 13.57 4.61 10.35
N ALA A 86 13.73 5.49 9.36
CA ALA A 86 15.05 6.01 8.96
C ALA A 86 15.64 7.02 9.96
N GLY A 87 14.86 7.49 10.95
CA GLY A 87 15.33 8.40 11.98
C GLY A 87 15.17 9.88 11.66
N TYR A 88 14.53 10.24 10.54
CA TYR A 88 14.30 11.64 10.16
C TYR A 88 13.17 12.30 10.96
N ILE A 89 12.23 11.50 11.48
CA ILE A 89 11.07 12.00 12.22
C ILE A 89 11.18 11.49 13.66
N PRO A 90 11.11 12.39 14.69
CA PRO A 90 11.14 11.94 16.09
C PRO A 90 9.84 11.22 16.46
N GLU A 91 9.98 10.18 17.29
CA GLU A 91 8.83 9.36 17.75
C GLU A 91 7.79 10.19 18.53
N THR A 92 8.21 11.32 19.09
CA THR A 92 7.31 12.21 19.84
C THR A 92 6.21 12.83 18.99
N LEU A 93 6.41 12.91 17.66
CA LEU A 93 5.44 13.45 16.69
C LEU A 93 4.51 12.40 16.13
N THR A 94 4.62 11.13 16.57
CA THR A 94 3.87 10.02 16.00
C THR A 94 2.72 9.59 16.91
N PRO A 95 1.65 9.00 16.35
CA PRO A 95 0.59 8.39 17.15
C PRO A 95 1.00 7.09 17.82
N CYS A 96 2.24 6.63 17.63
CA CYS A 96 2.75 5.34 18.09
C CYS A 96 3.25 5.38 19.54
N ARG A 97 2.50 5.99 20.44
CA ARG A 97 2.90 6.15 21.86
C ARG A 97 2.51 4.97 22.73
N GLN A 98 1.54 4.17 22.31
CA GLN A 98 1.04 3.02 23.05
C GLN A 98 1.19 1.76 22.22
N GLY A 99 1.66 0.68 22.82
CA GLY A 99 1.86 -0.60 22.17
C GLY A 99 3.22 -0.72 21.49
N ILE A 100 3.26 -1.32 20.29
CA ILE A 100 4.49 -1.57 19.56
C ILE A 100 5.00 -0.28 18.92
N PRO A 101 6.26 0.13 19.17
CA PRO A 101 6.83 1.32 18.53
C PRO A 101 6.87 1.20 17.01
N CYS A 102 6.50 2.27 16.30
CA CYS A 102 6.52 2.28 14.84
C CYS A 102 7.95 2.29 14.26
N SER A 103 8.95 2.65 15.07
CA SER A 103 10.35 2.60 14.69
C SER A 103 10.95 1.19 14.77
N THR A 104 10.23 0.23 15.37
CA THR A 104 10.74 -1.14 15.50
C THR A 104 10.67 -1.86 14.17
N VAL A 105 11.80 -2.36 13.70
CA VAL A 105 11.88 -3.18 12.50
C VAL A 105 11.68 -4.64 12.92
N GLN A 106 10.52 -5.21 12.60
CA GLN A 106 10.19 -6.60 12.97
C GLN A 106 10.80 -7.62 12.01
N VAL A 107 10.92 -7.25 10.74
CA VAL A 107 11.49 -8.10 9.69
C VAL A 107 12.43 -7.27 8.84
N GLU A 108 13.65 -7.74 8.69
CA GLU A 108 14.65 -7.09 7.87
C GLU A 108 15.28 -8.16 6.97
N TRP A 109 15.00 -8.06 5.67
CA TRP A 109 15.53 -8.98 4.67
C TRP A 109 16.72 -8.33 3.97
N LEU A 110 17.78 -9.11 3.72
CA LEU A 110 18.99 -8.65 3.02
C LEU A 110 19.65 -7.42 3.68
N GLY A 111 19.31 -7.11 4.94
CA GLY A 111 19.89 -5.99 5.69
C GLY A 111 19.28 -4.61 5.39
N PHE A 112 18.43 -4.46 4.36
CA PHE A 112 17.82 -3.17 4.01
C PHE A 112 16.34 -3.26 3.63
N VAL A 113 15.82 -4.46 3.33
CA VAL A 113 14.42 -4.64 2.95
C VAL A 113 13.58 -4.79 4.22
N THR A 114 12.86 -3.73 4.57
CA THR A 114 11.97 -3.69 5.73
C THR A 114 10.50 -3.66 5.29
N ILE A 115 9.59 -3.99 6.21
CA ILE A 115 8.15 -3.93 5.94
C ILE A 115 7.69 -2.53 5.51
N PRO A 116 8.12 -1.43 6.17
CA PRO A 116 7.79 -0.09 5.70
C PRO A 116 8.26 0.21 4.27
N LEU A 117 9.46 -0.25 3.92
CA LEU A 117 9.98 -0.08 2.56
C LEU A 117 9.14 -0.84 1.54
N LEU A 118 8.79 -2.08 1.82
CA LEU A 118 7.93 -2.90 0.95
C LEU A 118 6.56 -2.26 0.76
N SER A 119 5.98 -1.74 1.84
CA SER A 119 4.69 -1.05 1.78
C SER A 119 4.76 0.21 0.93
N PHE A 120 5.81 1.02 1.11
CA PHE A 120 6.04 2.23 0.32
C PHE A 120 6.16 1.90 -1.16
N LEU A 121 6.99 0.92 -1.52
CA LEU A 121 7.17 0.49 -2.91
C LEU A 121 5.87 -0.08 -3.49
N GLY A 122 5.11 -0.84 -2.70
CA GLY A 122 3.81 -1.37 -3.11
C GLY A 122 2.83 -0.27 -3.49
N PHE A 123 2.64 0.72 -2.62
CA PHE A 123 1.79 1.87 -2.92
C PHE A 123 2.29 2.67 -4.11
N LEU A 124 3.61 2.87 -4.21
CA LEU A 124 4.22 3.61 -5.32
C LEU A 124 3.91 2.95 -6.67
N VAL A 125 4.06 1.62 -6.77
CA VAL A 125 3.77 0.88 -8.00
C VAL A 125 2.28 0.90 -8.30
N ILE A 126 1.42 0.73 -7.30
CA ILE A 126 -0.04 0.81 -7.47
C ILE A 126 -0.43 2.18 -8.01
N ASP A 127 0.08 3.27 -7.43
CA ASP A 127 -0.19 4.62 -7.90
C ASP A 127 0.28 4.82 -9.34
N ALA A 128 1.49 4.35 -9.68
CA ALA A 128 2.01 4.44 -11.05
C ALA A 128 1.12 3.71 -12.05
N LEU A 129 0.65 2.51 -11.71
CA LEU A 129 -0.24 1.73 -12.57
C LEU A 129 -1.60 2.41 -12.74
N LEU A 130 -2.16 2.95 -11.66
CA LEU A 130 -3.46 3.65 -11.71
C LEU A 130 -3.36 4.96 -12.49
N ILE A 131 -2.27 5.72 -12.33
CA ILE A 131 -2.03 6.94 -13.11
C ILE A 131 -1.89 6.60 -14.59
N ALA A 132 -1.12 5.56 -14.93
CA ALA A 132 -0.97 5.11 -16.31
C ALA A 132 -2.32 4.70 -16.91
N ALA A 133 -3.16 4.00 -16.15
CA ALA A 133 -4.50 3.61 -16.57
C ALA A 133 -5.39 4.83 -16.79
N TYR A 134 -5.30 5.83 -15.91
CA TYR A 134 -6.05 7.07 -16.02
C TYR A 134 -5.67 7.84 -17.29
N LEU A 135 -4.38 8.00 -17.54
CA LEU A 135 -3.89 8.71 -18.72
C LEU A 135 -4.28 7.99 -20.02
N LYS A 136 -4.26 6.67 -20.05
CA LYS A 136 -4.68 5.89 -21.21
C LYS A 136 -6.18 5.97 -21.46
N ARG A 137 -6.96 6.11 -20.40
CA ARG A 137 -8.41 6.30 -20.51
C ARG A 137 -8.76 7.65 -21.14
N SER A 138 -7.99 8.71 -20.84
CA SER A 138 -8.27 10.06 -21.33
C SER A 138 -7.88 10.25 -22.79
N LYS A 139 -7.15 9.33 -23.36
CA LYS A 139 -6.86 9.27 -24.80
C LYS A 139 -7.85 8.36 -25.51
#